data_4d047aad185494b33cf6a3b9f1804b7d
#
_entry.id   4d047aad185494b33cf6a3b9f1804b7d
#
_cell.length_a   1.000
_cell.length_b   1.000
_cell.length_c   1.000
_cell.angle_alpha   90.00
_cell.angle_beta   90.00
_cell.angle_gamma   90.00
#
_symmetry.space_group_name_H-M   'P 1'
#
loop_
_entity.id
_entity.type
_entity.pdbx_description
1 polymer ?
#
loop_
_entity_poly.entity_id
_entity_poly.type
_entity_poly.pdbx_seq_one_letter_code
_entity_poly.pdbx_strand_id
1 'polypeptide(L)'
;MNAAGSPAVNAQTAQRWVLPQTNSTAASILAKSAGLPLIVAELLAERGVRSAAEADVFLHPRLEHLLDPYAMQGMAAAVTRVQAAIAGQELILIYGDYDVDGTTAIVLLKTALEMLGGKVDFHAPHRLREGYGMQAEVLTAAAAQGVRLVISVDTGIRDFAAAEAAARLGLDLIVTDHHLPHADLPHALVILNPNQTGCGYACKHLCGAGVAFKLAQALLEAWDLDRTRAKVLPSFLKMLAIATVADAVPLLGENRVFASVGLEQLRRPASAGLRSLLQVAKLDPARRPLTATDLAFRIAPRINAAGRMDVASDVVELFTTRDAARAGELAAKLDRLNSERQQAEAAMLEQIDRRLGEDPVFAASRCIVIEGDGWHRGIIGILASRVVDRMRRPALVIALEGGEAYGSGRSVPGFHLLHAIEGCKELFTRFGGHSHAVGFSLPVERVDELRRRLQAWAELHVEEAAPSMLCHAVLPLDQITEALFSWLRRLEPLGNGNEEPIFIAYNVRLTAPVRPIKDRHVCLQLAQGARGASWSALGWDWAARVQALGLQQGSVVHVAYKLRENAHPEFGGLELEIADLVIAG
;
A
#
# COMPACT_ATOMS: atom_id res chain seq x y z
N MET A 1 -7.29 -40.94 -20.49
CA MET A 1 -8.47 -41.36 -19.74
C MET A 1 -8.27 -40.97 -18.31
N ASN A 2 -9.26 -40.38 -17.73
CA ASN A 2 -9.43 -39.79 -16.41
C ASN A 2 -9.08 -38.30 -16.29
N ALA A 3 -10.10 -37.50 -16.56
CA ALA A 3 -10.22 -36.12 -16.17
C ALA A 3 -10.43 -36.07 -14.63
N ALA A 4 -9.45 -35.53 -13.90
CA ALA A 4 -9.63 -35.15 -12.50
C ALA A 4 -10.50 -33.89 -12.47
N GLY A 5 -11.65 -33.99 -11.80
CA GLY A 5 -12.64 -32.91 -11.70
C GLY A 5 -12.06 -31.69 -11.00
N SER A 6 -12.27 -30.54 -11.62
CA SER A 6 -12.10 -29.23 -10.98
C SER A 6 -13.02 -29.14 -9.76
N PRO A 7 -12.56 -28.56 -8.63
CA PRO A 7 -13.41 -28.35 -7.48
C PRO A 7 -14.56 -27.41 -7.87
N ALA A 8 -15.77 -27.75 -7.41
CA ALA A 8 -16.99 -27.01 -7.67
C ALA A 8 -16.78 -25.51 -7.36
N VAL A 9 -16.87 -24.68 -8.40
CA VAL A 9 -16.98 -23.25 -8.28
C VAL A 9 -18.31 -22.98 -7.59
N ASN A 10 -18.26 -22.63 -6.31
CA ASN A 10 -19.41 -22.13 -5.55
C ASN A 10 -20.05 -21.02 -6.40
N ALA A 11 -21.35 -21.16 -6.68
CA ALA A 11 -22.14 -20.10 -7.27
C ALA A 11 -21.99 -18.86 -6.37
N GLN A 12 -21.14 -17.93 -6.82
CA GLN A 12 -20.91 -16.69 -6.07
C GLN A 12 -22.25 -15.99 -5.96
N THR A 13 -22.75 -15.89 -4.73
CA THR A 13 -23.88 -15.05 -4.38
C THR A 13 -23.66 -13.66 -4.98
N ALA A 14 -24.64 -13.12 -5.69
CA ALA A 14 -24.56 -11.80 -6.27
C ALA A 14 -24.16 -10.79 -5.20
N GLN A 15 -23.05 -10.08 -5.43
CA GLN A 15 -22.61 -9.04 -4.50
C GLN A 15 -23.66 -7.93 -4.45
N ARG A 16 -23.99 -7.45 -3.25
CA ARG A 16 -24.84 -6.29 -3.10
C ARG A 16 -24.05 -5.04 -3.49
N TRP A 17 -24.50 -4.33 -4.53
CA TRP A 17 -23.91 -3.04 -4.90
C TRP A 17 -24.39 -1.96 -3.95
N VAL A 18 -23.46 -1.23 -3.39
CA VAL A 18 -23.70 -0.14 -2.45
C VAL A 18 -23.22 1.15 -3.11
N LEU A 19 -24.12 2.11 -3.24
CA LEU A 19 -23.78 3.47 -3.64
C LEU A 19 -23.53 4.32 -2.39
N PRO A 20 -22.52 5.21 -2.41
CA PRO A 20 -22.31 6.13 -1.30
C PRO A 20 -23.53 7.05 -1.15
N GLN A 21 -23.84 7.41 0.10
CA GLN A 21 -24.84 8.44 0.37
C GLN A 21 -24.23 9.82 0.05
N THR A 22 -24.11 10.14 -1.22
CA THR A 22 -23.65 11.47 -1.63
C THR A 22 -24.72 12.51 -1.40
N ASN A 23 -24.35 13.65 -0.80
CA ASN A 23 -25.21 14.81 -0.76
C ASN A 23 -25.26 15.43 -2.17
N SER A 24 -26.27 15.06 -2.96
CA SER A 24 -26.47 15.50 -4.34
C SER A 24 -26.48 17.03 -4.47
N THR A 25 -26.94 17.75 -3.45
CA THR A 25 -26.92 19.22 -3.42
C THR A 25 -25.49 19.74 -3.32
N ALA A 26 -24.65 19.17 -2.44
CA ALA A 26 -23.25 19.59 -2.31
C ALA A 26 -22.46 19.30 -3.59
N ALA A 27 -22.65 18.13 -4.20
CA ALA A 27 -22.02 17.79 -5.48
C ALA A 27 -22.46 18.74 -6.61
N SER A 28 -23.76 19.10 -6.66
CA SER A 28 -24.27 20.05 -7.65
C SER A 28 -23.70 21.46 -7.47
N ILE A 29 -23.52 21.91 -6.22
CA ILE A 29 -22.86 23.20 -5.93
C ILE A 29 -21.40 23.15 -6.37
N LEU A 30 -20.67 22.07 -6.04
CA LEU A 30 -19.28 21.87 -6.44
C LEU A 30 -19.13 21.86 -7.97
N ALA A 31 -20.00 21.11 -8.68
CA ALA A 31 -20.01 21.06 -10.14
C ALA A 31 -20.11 22.45 -10.77
N LYS A 32 -21.07 23.27 -10.29
CA LYS A 32 -21.28 24.63 -10.79
C LYS A 32 -20.11 25.58 -10.46
N SER A 33 -19.63 25.54 -9.21
CA SER A 33 -18.59 26.46 -8.75
C SER A 33 -17.21 26.17 -9.34
N ALA A 34 -16.92 24.89 -9.63
CA ALA A 34 -15.64 24.44 -10.19
C ALA A 34 -15.69 24.16 -11.71
N GLY A 35 -16.86 24.31 -12.36
CA GLY A 35 -17.01 24.03 -13.80
C GLY A 35 -16.81 22.56 -14.17
N LEU A 36 -17.22 21.63 -13.30
CA LEU A 36 -16.98 20.20 -13.45
C LEU A 36 -18.23 19.47 -13.96
N PRO A 37 -18.09 18.35 -14.70
CA PRO A 37 -19.17 17.40 -14.89
C PRO A 37 -19.73 16.93 -13.53
N LEU A 38 -21.05 16.78 -13.41
CA LEU A 38 -21.69 16.42 -12.14
C LEU A 38 -21.11 15.13 -11.54
N ILE A 39 -20.92 14.10 -12.35
CA ILE A 39 -20.36 12.82 -11.91
C ILE A 39 -18.93 12.97 -11.32
N VAL A 40 -18.12 13.85 -11.88
CA VAL A 40 -16.77 14.14 -11.35
C VAL A 40 -16.87 14.86 -10.01
N ALA A 41 -17.82 15.80 -9.88
CA ALA A 41 -18.06 16.48 -8.61
C ALA A 41 -18.61 15.52 -7.53
N GLU A 42 -19.42 14.54 -7.89
CA GLU A 42 -19.90 13.48 -7.00
C GLU A 42 -18.71 12.66 -6.48
N LEU A 43 -17.82 12.20 -7.38
CA LEU A 43 -16.61 11.46 -7.03
C LEU A 43 -15.66 12.27 -6.14
N LEU A 44 -15.50 13.55 -6.39
CA LEU A 44 -14.69 14.45 -5.57
C LEU A 44 -15.32 14.69 -4.20
N ALA A 45 -16.65 14.87 -4.14
CA ALA A 45 -17.38 15.07 -2.88
C ALA A 45 -17.31 13.83 -1.97
N GLU A 46 -17.31 12.63 -2.55
CA GLU A 46 -17.08 11.37 -1.84
C GLU A 46 -15.69 11.34 -1.18
N ARG A 47 -14.68 11.88 -1.87
CA ARG A 47 -13.30 11.99 -1.39
C ARG A 47 -13.05 13.16 -0.43
N GLY A 48 -14.12 13.82 0.03
CA GLY A 48 -14.03 14.90 1.00
C GLY A 48 -13.80 16.28 0.42
N VAL A 49 -13.75 16.46 -0.90
CA VAL A 49 -13.61 17.77 -1.55
C VAL A 49 -14.91 18.56 -1.45
N ARG A 50 -14.85 19.80 -0.94
CA ARG A 50 -16.04 20.61 -0.62
C ARG A 50 -16.11 21.95 -1.34
N SER A 51 -15.00 22.42 -1.92
CA SER A 51 -14.91 23.73 -2.56
C SER A 51 -14.20 23.66 -3.91
N ALA A 52 -14.39 24.68 -4.76
CA ALA A 52 -13.70 24.79 -6.04
C ALA A 52 -12.17 24.89 -5.87
N ALA A 53 -11.70 25.54 -4.81
CA ALA A 53 -10.27 25.63 -4.50
C ALA A 53 -9.69 24.24 -4.14
N GLU A 54 -10.39 23.45 -3.30
CA GLU A 54 -9.98 22.08 -2.99
C GLU A 54 -10.03 21.17 -4.23
N ALA A 55 -11.02 21.38 -5.11
CA ALA A 55 -11.10 20.64 -6.37
C ALA A 55 -9.91 20.95 -7.30
N ASP A 56 -9.48 22.21 -7.38
CA ASP A 56 -8.29 22.59 -8.16
C ASP A 56 -7.03 21.93 -7.58
N VAL A 57 -6.84 21.98 -6.26
CA VAL A 57 -5.71 21.31 -5.58
C VAL A 57 -5.73 19.81 -5.84
N PHE A 58 -6.89 19.17 -5.79
CA PHE A 58 -7.02 17.73 -6.01
C PHE A 58 -6.73 17.35 -7.47
N LEU A 59 -7.27 18.08 -8.44
CA LEU A 59 -7.15 17.78 -9.86
C LEU A 59 -5.82 18.23 -10.47
N HIS A 60 -5.15 19.20 -9.85
CA HIS A 60 -3.89 19.78 -10.30
C HIS A 60 -2.87 19.89 -9.14
N PRO A 61 -2.46 18.77 -8.51
CA PRO A 61 -1.49 18.81 -7.41
C PRO A 61 -0.15 19.37 -7.88
N ARG A 62 0.40 20.32 -7.10
CA ARG A 62 1.64 21.05 -7.38
C ARG A 62 2.50 21.16 -6.11
N LEU A 63 3.78 21.50 -6.26
CA LEU A 63 4.71 21.68 -5.13
C LEU A 63 4.24 22.75 -4.13
N GLU A 64 3.57 23.79 -4.61
CA GLU A 64 3.03 24.88 -3.79
C GLU A 64 1.92 24.40 -2.82
N HIS A 65 1.38 23.21 -3.06
CA HIS A 65 0.39 22.59 -2.18
C HIS A 65 1.00 21.76 -1.05
N LEU A 66 2.35 21.68 -0.97
CA LEU A 66 3.02 21.10 0.18
C LEU A 66 2.74 21.94 1.43
N LEU A 67 2.43 21.26 2.51
CA LEU A 67 2.18 21.91 3.80
C LEU A 67 3.48 22.45 4.39
N ASP A 68 3.36 23.49 5.21
CA ASP A 68 4.48 24.00 5.99
C ASP A 68 5.00 22.90 6.95
N PRO A 69 6.29 22.50 6.87
CA PRO A 69 6.83 21.49 7.75
C PRO A 69 6.81 21.96 9.23
N TYR A 70 6.88 23.25 9.51
CA TYR A 70 6.85 23.79 10.86
C TYR A 70 5.47 23.70 11.54
N ALA A 71 4.41 23.39 10.80
CA ALA A 71 3.12 23.05 11.37
C ALA A 71 3.14 21.70 12.15
N MET A 72 4.16 20.84 11.91
CA MET A 72 4.33 19.61 12.67
C MET A 72 4.97 19.90 14.03
N GLN A 73 4.31 19.44 15.10
CA GLN A 73 4.79 19.61 16.45
C GLN A 73 6.20 19.04 16.62
N GLY A 74 7.09 19.82 17.22
CA GLY A 74 8.50 19.45 17.46
C GLY A 74 9.46 19.84 16.32
N MET A 75 8.96 20.25 15.13
CA MET A 75 9.81 20.48 13.95
C MET A 75 10.91 21.52 14.21
N ALA A 76 10.59 22.65 14.84
CA ALA A 76 11.58 23.70 15.11
C ALA A 76 12.73 23.20 16.03
N ALA A 77 12.40 22.41 17.05
CA ALA A 77 13.40 21.82 17.95
C ALA A 77 14.25 20.76 17.23
N ALA A 78 13.64 19.92 16.38
CA ALA A 78 14.36 18.95 15.57
C ALA A 78 15.36 19.63 14.62
N VAL A 79 14.91 20.64 13.88
CA VAL A 79 15.76 21.43 12.97
C VAL A 79 16.93 22.05 13.72
N THR A 80 16.67 22.71 14.86
CA THR A 80 17.72 23.31 15.68
C THR A 80 18.77 22.29 16.11
N ARG A 81 18.34 21.12 16.61
CA ARG A 81 19.26 20.07 17.07
C ARG A 81 20.09 19.47 15.93
N VAL A 82 19.45 19.22 14.77
CA VAL A 82 20.16 18.69 13.60
C VAL A 82 21.17 19.71 13.07
N GLN A 83 20.81 20.99 12.98
CA GLN A 83 21.73 22.05 12.57
C GLN A 83 22.93 22.17 13.53
N ALA A 84 22.71 22.04 14.84
CA ALA A 84 23.79 22.00 15.83
C ALA A 84 24.72 20.79 15.61
N ALA A 85 24.18 19.60 15.32
CA ALA A 85 24.97 18.41 15.02
C ALA A 85 25.82 18.61 13.76
N ILE A 86 25.25 19.16 12.69
CA ILE A 86 25.97 19.45 11.44
C ILE A 86 27.08 20.46 11.70
N ALA A 87 26.80 21.57 12.37
CA ALA A 87 27.78 22.60 12.71
C ALA A 87 28.90 22.06 13.61
N GLY A 88 28.57 21.22 14.58
CA GLY A 88 29.50 20.56 15.49
C GLY A 88 30.23 19.36 14.86
N GLN A 89 29.94 19.01 13.62
CA GLN A 89 30.48 17.83 12.92
C GLN A 89 30.27 16.54 13.72
N GLU A 90 29.17 16.45 14.47
CA GLU A 90 28.78 15.25 15.19
C GLU A 90 28.42 14.11 14.23
N LEU A 91 28.70 12.87 14.63
CA LEU A 91 28.22 11.70 13.87
C LEU A 91 26.74 11.47 14.17
N ILE A 92 25.94 11.45 13.10
CA ILE A 92 24.48 11.24 13.14
C ILE A 92 24.20 9.82 12.67
N LEU A 93 23.43 9.05 13.44
CA LEU A 93 22.92 7.75 13.02
C LEU A 93 21.43 7.91 12.62
N ILE A 94 21.09 7.49 11.39
CA ILE A 94 19.72 7.29 10.95
C ILE A 94 19.36 5.83 11.20
N TYR A 95 18.38 5.59 12.08
CA TYR A 95 17.86 4.25 12.36
C TYR A 95 16.51 4.07 11.67
N GLY A 96 16.41 3.23 10.64
CA GLY A 96 15.17 3.05 9.87
C GLY A 96 14.52 1.69 10.07
N ASP A 97 13.51 1.40 9.25
CA ASP A 97 12.92 0.07 9.08
C ASP A 97 13.44 -0.58 7.79
N TYR A 98 13.12 -1.86 7.61
CA TYR A 98 13.63 -2.72 6.51
C TYR A 98 12.76 -2.72 5.25
N ASP A 99 11.59 -2.13 5.25
CA ASP A 99 10.68 -2.12 4.10
C ASP A 99 10.91 -0.92 3.16
N VAL A 100 10.03 -0.74 2.17
CA VAL A 100 10.15 0.38 1.20
C VAL A 100 10.07 1.72 1.89
N ASP A 101 9.20 1.88 2.87
CA ASP A 101 8.98 3.14 3.55
C ASP A 101 10.20 3.52 4.39
N GLY A 102 10.63 2.61 5.28
CA GLY A 102 11.81 2.82 6.13
C GLY A 102 13.10 3.02 5.33
N THR A 103 13.37 2.18 4.32
CA THR A 103 14.58 2.33 3.49
C THR A 103 14.58 3.60 2.66
N THR A 104 13.41 4.00 2.13
CA THR A 104 13.27 5.28 1.43
C THR A 104 13.45 6.48 2.38
N ALA A 105 12.92 6.40 3.59
CA ALA A 105 13.12 7.41 4.62
C ALA A 105 14.61 7.61 4.95
N ILE A 106 15.37 6.50 5.10
CA ILE A 106 16.83 6.56 5.27
C ILE A 106 17.48 7.29 4.08
N VAL A 107 17.17 6.89 2.85
CA VAL A 107 17.76 7.48 1.63
C VAL A 107 17.50 8.98 1.56
N LEU A 108 16.25 9.41 1.79
CA LEU A 108 15.86 10.83 1.73
C LEU A 108 16.58 11.65 2.78
N LEU A 109 16.53 11.22 4.05
CA LEU A 109 17.11 11.97 5.15
C LEU A 109 18.65 11.98 5.08
N LYS A 110 19.29 10.82 4.79
CA LYS A 110 20.73 10.71 4.58
C LYS A 110 21.19 11.67 3.50
N THR A 111 20.53 11.66 2.34
CA THR A 111 20.87 12.54 1.22
C THR A 111 20.75 14.02 1.63
N ALA A 112 19.68 14.40 2.34
CA ALA A 112 19.49 15.77 2.80
C ALA A 112 20.60 16.22 3.77
N LEU A 113 20.91 15.39 4.76
CA LEU A 113 21.94 15.70 5.77
C LEU A 113 23.35 15.79 5.15
N GLU A 114 23.69 14.88 4.22
CA GLU A 114 24.96 14.93 3.47
C GLU A 114 25.08 16.17 2.58
N MET A 115 23.98 16.60 1.95
CA MET A 115 23.96 17.86 1.18
C MET A 115 24.24 19.09 2.05
N LEU A 116 23.87 19.03 3.32
CA LEU A 116 24.12 20.08 4.33
C LEU A 116 25.49 19.94 5.03
N GLY A 117 26.30 18.95 4.63
CA GLY A 117 27.64 18.71 5.20
C GLY A 117 27.64 17.89 6.49
N GLY A 118 26.57 17.21 6.82
CA GLY A 118 26.47 16.31 7.97
C GLY A 118 27.27 15.03 7.79
N LYS A 119 27.82 14.51 8.89
CA LYS A 119 28.44 13.18 8.98
C LYS A 119 27.38 12.17 9.37
N VAL A 120 27.00 11.31 8.44
CA VAL A 120 25.82 10.46 8.57
C VAL A 120 26.16 9.00 8.32
N ASP A 121 25.76 8.16 9.28
CA ASP A 121 25.69 6.72 9.10
C ASP A 121 24.24 6.25 9.22
N PHE A 122 23.96 5.00 8.85
CA PHE A 122 22.60 4.48 8.93
C PHE A 122 22.59 3.02 9.40
N HIS A 123 21.47 2.62 9.99
CA HIS A 123 21.15 1.24 10.31
C HIS A 123 19.76 0.89 9.76
N ALA A 124 19.69 -0.17 8.95
CA ALA A 124 18.45 -0.79 8.50
C ALA A 124 18.41 -2.22 9.09
N PRO A 125 17.48 -2.53 10.01
CA PRO A 125 17.51 -3.78 10.75
C PRO A 125 17.26 -5.00 9.86
N HIS A 126 17.82 -6.13 10.26
CA HIS A 126 17.55 -7.40 9.61
C HIS A 126 16.26 -8.01 10.17
N ARG A 127 15.20 -8.06 9.36
CA ARG A 127 13.85 -8.48 9.75
C ARG A 127 13.78 -9.78 10.56
N LEU A 128 14.54 -10.80 10.18
CA LEU A 128 14.46 -12.13 10.79
C LEU A 128 15.34 -12.26 12.05
N ARG A 129 16.40 -11.46 12.19
CA ARG A 129 17.36 -11.53 13.30
C ARG A 129 17.05 -10.50 14.36
N GLU A 130 16.78 -9.28 13.96
CA GLU A 130 16.57 -8.14 14.86
C GLU A 130 15.08 -7.86 15.09
N GLY A 131 14.23 -8.16 14.09
CA GLY A 131 12.79 -7.87 14.16
C GLY A 131 12.47 -6.44 13.80
N TYR A 132 11.32 -5.95 14.26
CA TYR A 132 10.85 -4.57 14.09
C TYR A 132 11.23 -3.73 15.31
N GLY A 133 11.50 -2.45 15.08
CA GLY A 133 11.80 -1.46 16.13
C GLY A 133 13.29 -1.32 16.43
N MET A 134 13.62 -0.29 17.20
CA MET A 134 15.00 0.01 17.59
C MET A 134 15.51 -0.97 18.64
N GLN A 135 16.78 -1.41 18.47
CA GLN A 135 17.44 -2.34 19.39
C GLN A 135 18.48 -1.59 20.24
N ALA A 136 18.46 -1.82 21.55
CA ALA A 136 19.38 -1.18 22.50
C ALA A 136 20.85 -1.53 22.22
N GLU A 137 21.12 -2.72 21.72
CA GLU A 137 22.46 -3.20 21.36
C GLU A 137 23.05 -2.37 20.21
N VAL A 138 22.25 -2.02 19.21
CA VAL A 138 22.67 -1.16 18.09
C VAL A 138 22.99 0.24 18.59
N LEU A 139 22.16 0.80 19.47
CA LEU A 139 22.42 2.11 20.08
C LEU A 139 23.69 2.10 20.93
N THR A 140 23.95 1.02 21.65
CA THR A 140 25.19 0.85 22.44
C THR A 140 26.42 0.82 21.52
N ALA A 141 26.36 0.09 20.43
CA ALA A 141 27.45 0.06 19.44
C ALA A 141 27.66 1.43 18.77
N ALA A 142 26.58 2.13 18.44
CA ALA A 142 26.63 3.47 17.87
C ALA A 142 27.28 4.50 18.85
N ALA A 143 26.91 4.47 20.12
CA ALA A 143 27.52 5.32 21.15
C ALA A 143 29.02 5.08 21.28
N ALA A 144 29.46 3.81 21.23
CA ALA A 144 30.87 3.44 21.26
C ALA A 144 31.65 3.93 20.02
N GLN A 145 30.98 4.11 18.88
CA GLN A 145 31.55 4.68 17.64
C GLN A 145 31.54 6.22 17.62
N GLY A 146 31.03 6.86 18.68
CA GLY A 146 31.01 8.32 18.82
C GLY A 146 29.78 9.00 18.24
N VAL A 147 28.73 8.26 17.94
CA VAL A 147 27.41 8.85 17.61
C VAL A 147 26.93 9.72 18.75
N ARG A 148 26.33 10.87 18.45
CA ARG A 148 25.73 11.80 19.42
C ARG A 148 24.26 12.03 19.19
N LEU A 149 23.83 11.94 17.94
CA LEU A 149 22.44 12.12 17.54
C LEU A 149 21.95 10.88 16.80
N VAL A 150 20.83 10.32 17.25
CA VAL A 150 20.09 9.26 16.57
C VAL A 150 18.79 9.85 16.05
N ILE A 151 18.49 9.62 14.78
CA ILE A 151 17.21 10.00 14.17
C ILE A 151 16.55 8.70 13.69
N SER A 152 15.47 8.27 14.37
CA SER A 152 14.69 7.15 13.86
C SER A 152 13.77 7.60 12.74
N VAL A 153 13.60 6.75 11.74
CA VAL A 153 12.72 7.00 10.60
C VAL A 153 11.82 5.79 10.38
N ASP A 154 10.51 6.01 10.28
CA ASP A 154 9.48 4.97 10.12
C ASP A 154 9.43 3.96 11.27
N THR A 155 9.93 4.35 12.42
CA THR A 155 9.96 3.56 13.66
C THR A 155 10.24 4.47 14.86
N GLY A 156 10.05 3.95 16.06
CA GLY A 156 10.49 4.62 17.27
C GLY A 156 9.38 5.09 18.19
N ILE A 157 8.18 5.36 17.68
CA ILE A 157 7.09 5.93 18.49
C ILE A 157 6.61 4.99 19.62
N ARG A 158 6.93 3.70 19.53
CA ARG A 158 6.59 2.68 20.54
C ARG A 158 7.81 2.00 21.14
N ASP A 159 9.02 2.45 20.84
CA ASP A 159 10.28 1.82 21.24
C ASP A 159 10.79 2.38 22.57
N PHE A 160 9.98 2.25 23.64
CA PHE A 160 10.27 2.81 24.97
C PHE A 160 11.62 2.34 25.53
N ALA A 161 11.90 1.03 25.44
CA ALA A 161 13.15 0.46 25.95
C ALA A 161 14.39 1.02 25.21
N ALA A 162 14.30 1.20 23.89
CA ALA A 162 15.37 1.79 23.11
C ALA A 162 15.55 3.28 23.40
N ALA A 163 14.47 4.02 23.60
CA ALA A 163 14.52 5.43 24.02
C ALA A 163 15.19 5.60 25.39
N GLU A 164 14.87 4.75 26.37
CA GLU A 164 15.53 4.71 27.66
C GLU A 164 17.02 4.35 27.55
N ALA A 165 17.36 3.41 26.65
CA ALA A 165 18.74 3.05 26.39
C ALA A 165 19.52 4.23 25.78
N ALA A 166 18.94 4.96 24.81
CA ALA A 166 19.53 6.17 24.24
C ALA A 166 19.82 7.21 25.32
N ALA A 167 18.86 7.47 26.20
CA ALA A 167 19.03 8.42 27.32
C ALA A 167 20.17 8.01 28.27
N ARG A 168 20.25 6.72 28.65
CA ARG A 168 21.34 6.20 29.50
C ARG A 168 22.71 6.31 28.84
N LEU A 169 22.77 6.20 27.52
CA LEU A 169 24.00 6.30 26.71
C LEU A 169 24.40 7.77 26.42
N GLY A 170 23.57 8.74 26.80
CA GLY A 170 23.78 10.14 26.47
C GLY A 170 23.64 10.46 24.99
N LEU A 171 22.82 9.71 24.29
CA LEU A 171 22.44 9.94 22.90
C LEU A 171 21.19 10.81 22.83
N ASP A 172 21.22 11.87 22.03
CA ASP A 172 20.02 12.60 21.69
C ASP A 172 19.22 11.77 20.67
N LEU A 173 17.92 11.57 20.94
CA LEU A 173 17.02 10.83 20.08
C LEU A 173 15.97 11.76 19.49
N ILE A 174 15.87 11.80 18.16
CA ILE A 174 14.75 12.39 17.42
C ILE A 174 13.97 11.22 16.80
N VAL A 175 12.68 11.11 17.13
CA VAL A 175 11.79 10.11 16.52
C VAL A 175 11.05 10.76 15.35
N THR A 176 11.17 10.20 14.14
CA THR A 176 10.31 10.53 13.00
C THR A 176 9.52 9.30 12.61
N ASP A 177 8.21 9.32 12.88
CA ASP A 177 7.36 8.15 12.73
C ASP A 177 5.93 8.57 12.35
N HIS A 178 5.17 7.66 11.78
CA HIS A 178 3.77 7.88 11.40
C HIS A 178 2.80 6.90 12.08
N HIS A 179 3.32 5.86 12.69
CA HIS A 179 2.51 4.88 13.42
C HIS A 179 1.73 5.54 14.56
N LEU A 180 0.58 4.95 14.91
CA LEU A 180 -0.25 5.46 16.00
C LEU A 180 0.51 5.34 17.34
N PRO A 181 0.67 6.44 18.09
CA PRO A 181 1.32 6.40 19.39
C PRO A 181 0.47 5.68 20.44
N HIS A 182 1.09 5.24 21.51
CA HIS A 182 0.39 4.91 22.75
C HIS A 182 -0.04 6.18 23.50
N ALA A 183 -0.77 6.01 24.63
CA ALA A 183 -1.12 7.13 25.51
C ALA A 183 0.13 7.85 26.03
N ASP A 184 1.15 7.07 26.38
CA ASP A 184 2.47 7.58 26.76
C ASP A 184 3.38 7.59 25.52
N LEU A 185 4.31 8.54 25.49
CA LEU A 185 5.30 8.68 24.42
C LEU A 185 6.69 8.23 24.93
N PRO A 186 7.57 7.71 24.05
CA PRO A 186 8.94 7.35 24.44
C PRO A 186 9.75 8.59 24.85
N HIS A 187 10.71 8.40 25.74
CA HIS A 187 11.58 9.47 26.21
C HIS A 187 12.61 9.85 25.13
N ALA A 188 12.20 10.68 24.19
CA ALA A 188 13.03 11.23 23.12
C ALA A 188 13.20 12.75 23.29
N LEU A 189 14.28 13.31 22.75
CA LEU A 189 14.51 14.76 22.73
C LEU A 189 13.39 15.46 21.96
N VAL A 190 13.02 14.90 20.81
CA VAL A 190 11.93 15.42 19.95
C VAL A 190 11.21 14.24 19.30
N ILE A 191 9.90 14.38 19.14
CA ILE A 191 9.07 13.44 18.37
C ILE A 191 8.39 14.22 17.24
N LEU A 192 8.62 13.77 16.01
CA LEU A 192 7.92 14.20 14.80
C LEU A 192 6.97 13.08 14.38
N ASN A 193 5.71 13.24 14.73
CA ASN A 193 4.65 12.31 14.34
C ASN A 193 3.34 13.09 14.18
N PRO A 194 2.69 13.06 13.00
CA PRO A 194 1.45 13.80 12.77
C PRO A 194 0.31 13.33 13.67
N ASN A 195 0.39 12.08 14.18
CA ASN A 195 -0.65 11.43 14.99
C ASN A 195 -0.47 11.61 16.50
N GLN A 196 0.62 12.26 16.96
CA GLN A 196 0.80 12.54 18.39
C GLN A 196 -0.24 13.53 18.90
N THR A 197 -0.64 13.36 20.17
CA THR A 197 -1.62 14.23 20.82
C THR A 197 -1.17 15.69 20.78
N GLY A 198 -2.06 16.59 20.33
CA GLY A 198 -1.79 18.03 20.23
C GLY A 198 -1.09 18.46 18.95
N CYS A 199 -0.65 17.55 18.09
CA CYS A 199 -0.06 17.93 16.80
C CYS A 199 -1.10 18.52 15.85
N GLY A 200 -0.90 19.76 15.41
CA GLY A 200 -1.78 20.48 14.49
C GLY A 200 -1.55 20.17 13.01
N TYR A 201 -0.63 19.27 12.67
CA TYR A 201 -0.33 18.96 11.26
C TYR A 201 -1.54 18.38 10.54
N ALA A 202 -1.94 18.97 9.42
CA ALA A 202 -3.21 18.66 8.77
C ALA A 202 -3.23 17.26 8.10
N CYS A 203 -2.12 16.81 7.52
CA CYS A 203 -2.03 15.49 6.90
C CYS A 203 -1.65 14.43 7.94
N LYS A 204 -2.66 13.71 8.48
CA LYS A 204 -2.46 12.67 9.49
C LYS A 204 -1.96 11.34 8.94
N HIS A 205 -2.09 11.15 7.64
CA HIS A 205 -1.81 9.88 6.96
C HIS A 205 -0.51 9.91 6.15
N LEU A 206 0.49 10.69 6.60
CA LEU A 206 1.83 10.57 5.99
C LEU A 206 2.35 9.14 6.21
N CYS A 207 3.13 8.62 5.27
CA CYS A 207 4.00 7.47 5.51
C CYS A 207 5.27 7.89 6.27
N GLY A 208 6.06 6.96 6.79
CA GLY A 208 7.29 7.26 7.54
C GLY A 208 8.29 8.07 6.73
N ALA A 209 8.50 7.73 5.44
CA ALA A 209 9.31 8.53 4.53
C ALA A 209 8.74 9.94 4.32
N GLY A 210 7.41 10.11 4.40
CA GLY A 210 6.75 11.40 4.35
C GLY A 210 7.13 12.27 5.56
N VAL A 211 7.16 11.71 6.76
CA VAL A 211 7.58 12.43 7.97
C VAL A 211 9.07 12.79 7.90
N ALA A 212 9.93 11.85 7.51
CA ALA A 212 11.35 12.09 7.29
C ALA A 212 11.60 13.16 6.21
N PHE A 213 10.80 13.14 5.12
CA PHE A 213 10.83 14.18 4.09
C PHE A 213 10.47 15.56 4.63
N LYS A 214 9.50 15.67 5.54
CA LYS A 214 9.16 16.98 6.14
C LYS A 214 10.30 17.56 6.96
N LEU A 215 11.06 16.72 7.70
CA LEU A 215 12.28 17.15 8.37
C LEU A 215 13.35 17.59 7.36
N ALA A 216 13.57 16.79 6.31
CA ALA A 216 14.50 17.13 5.23
C ALA A 216 14.10 18.44 4.52
N GLN A 217 12.82 18.65 4.25
CA GLN A 217 12.28 19.87 3.67
C GLN A 217 12.59 21.09 4.54
N ALA A 218 12.30 21.01 5.86
CA ALA A 218 12.55 22.11 6.80
C ALA A 218 14.04 22.50 6.84
N LEU A 219 14.92 21.51 6.91
CA LEU A 219 16.37 21.71 6.93
C LEU A 219 16.90 22.35 5.65
N LEU A 220 16.48 21.83 4.49
CA LEU A 220 16.95 22.29 3.19
C LEU A 220 16.38 23.66 2.81
N GLU A 221 15.12 23.94 3.12
CA GLU A 221 14.52 25.26 2.90
C GLU A 221 15.16 26.33 3.78
N ALA A 222 15.55 26.00 5.01
CA ALA A 222 16.28 26.89 5.89
C ALA A 222 17.71 27.21 5.37
N TRP A 223 18.29 26.33 4.56
CA TRP A 223 19.62 26.52 3.96
C TRP A 223 19.56 27.31 2.65
N ASP A 224 18.68 26.93 1.71
CA ASP A 224 18.50 27.59 0.42
C ASP A 224 17.08 27.29 -0.10
N LEU A 225 16.15 28.22 0.13
CA LEU A 225 14.74 28.05 -0.20
C LEU A 225 14.50 27.87 -1.71
N ASP A 226 15.10 28.75 -2.51
CA ASP A 226 14.82 28.79 -3.96
C ASP A 226 15.39 27.55 -4.66
N ARG A 227 16.63 27.19 -4.36
CA ARG A 227 17.26 25.98 -4.90
C ARG A 227 16.53 24.71 -4.45
N THR A 228 16.14 24.66 -3.18
CA THR A 228 15.43 23.52 -2.60
C THR A 228 14.12 23.30 -3.32
N ARG A 229 13.27 24.29 -3.43
CA ARG A 229 11.97 24.17 -4.10
C ARG A 229 12.08 23.90 -5.59
N ALA A 230 13.01 24.56 -6.28
CA ALA A 230 13.15 24.43 -7.72
C ALA A 230 13.78 23.09 -8.17
N LYS A 231 14.69 22.50 -7.38
CA LYS A 231 15.52 21.35 -7.84
C LYS A 231 15.53 20.17 -6.90
N VAL A 232 15.59 20.39 -5.56
CA VAL A 232 15.82 19.31 -4.60
C VAL A 232 14.53 18.56 -4.28
N LEU A 233 13.47 19.28 -3.88
CA LEU A 233 12.19 18.65 -3.56
C LEU A 233 11.60 17.83 -4.73
N PRO A 234 11.59 18.33 -6.00
CA PRO A 234 11.15 17.53 -7.14
C PRO A 234 11.93 16.23 -7.28
N SER A 235 13.24 16.25 -6.99
CA SER A 235 14.06 15.02 -7.04
C SER A 235 13.72 14.05 -5.92
N PHE A 236 13.47 14.54 -4.71
CA PHE A 236 13.10 13.71 -3.54
C PHE A 236 11.72 13.08 -3.70
N LEU A 237 10.78 13.80 -4.31
CA LEU A 237 9.42 13.30 -4.55
C LEU A 237 9.38 12.04 -5.42
N LYS A 238 10.40 11.77 -6.25
CA LYS A 238 10.51 10.51 -7.00
C LYS A 238 10.54 9.29 -6.08
N MET A 239 11.37 9.38 -5.05
CA MET A 239 11.51 8.30 -4.07
C MET A 239 10.31 8.28 -3.12
N LEU A 240 9.88 9.45 -2.67
CA LEU A 240 8.74 9.59 -1.78
C LEU A 240 7.44 9.06 -2.39
N ALA A 241 7.22 9.24 -3.71
CA ALA A 241 6.06 8.63 -4.38
C ALA A 241 6.09 7.09 -4.32
N ILE A 242 7.28 6.49 -4.42
CA ILE A 242 7.42 5.03 -4.29
C ILE A 242 7.03 4.58 -2.88
N ALA A 243 7.54 5.25 -1.84
CA ALA A 243 7.21 4.95 -0.45
C ALA A 243 5.72 5.17 -0.14
N THR A 244 5.17 6.34 -0.50
CA THR A 244 3.76 6.70 -0.29
C THR A 244 2.80 5.66 -0.89
N VAL A 245 3.10 5.19 -2.10
CA VAL A 245 2.28 4.17 -2.76
C VAL A 245 2.51 2.78 -2.15
N ALA A 246 3.74 2.44 -1.78
CA ALA A 246 4.10 1.13 -1.23
C ALA A 246 3.53 0.90 0.18
N ASP A 247 3.51 1.93 1.01
CA ASP A 247 2.93 1.91 2.36
C ASP A 247 1.39 1.97 2.35
N ALA A 248 0.80 2.11 1.15
CA ALA A 248 -0.64 2.10 0.94
C ALA A 248 -1.40 3.16 1.77
N VAL A 249 -0.78 4.29 2.06
CA VAL A 249 -1.45 5.42 2.71
C VAL A 249 -2.44 6.10 1.76
N PRO A 250 -3.49 6.76 2.27
CA PRO A 250 -4.48 7.42 1.42
C PRO A 250 -3.86 8.45 0.47
N LEU A 251 -4.11 8.33 -0.83
CA LEU A 251 -3.63 9.26 -1.88
C LEU A 251 -4.50 10.53 -1.94
N LEU A 252 -4.66 11.17 -0.78
CA LEU A 252 -5.40 12.40 -0.54
C LEU A 252 -4.48 13.46 0.06
N GLY A 253 -4.90 14.73 0.00
CA GLY A 253 -4.14 15.82 0.59
C GLY A 253 -2.68 15.85 0.13
N GLU A 254 -1.73 15.96 1.06
CA GLU A 254 -0.31 16.06 0.74
C GLU A 254 0.27 14.77 0.14
N ASN A 255 -0.22 13.58 0.55
CA ASN A 255 0.20 12.31 -0.06
C ASN A 255 -0.12 12.27 -1.57
N ARG A 256 -1.22 12.90 -1.99
CA ARG A 256 -1.56 13.04 -3.39
C ARG A 256 -0.55 13.94 -4.12
N VAL A 257 -0.07 15.00 -3.50
CA VAL A 257 1.00 15.85 -4.06
C VAL A 257 2.28 15.01 -4.22
N PHE A 258 2.68 14.26 -3.20
CA PHE A 258 3.85 13.38 -3.25
C PHE A 258 3.76 12.38 -4.40
N ALA A 259 2.65 11.66 -4.49
CA ALA A 259 2.45 10.64 -5.52
C ALA A 259 2.36 11.25 -6.92
N SER A 260 1.59 12.31 -7.12
CA SER A 260 1.36 12.92 -8.43
C SER A 260 2.62 13.58 -8.99
N VAL A 261 3.23 14.47 -8.20
CA VAL A 261 4.45 15.17 -8.63
C VAL A 261 5.61 14.17 -8.77
N GLY A 262 5.72 13.22 -7.84
CA GLY A 262 6.77 12.20 -7.91
C GLY A 262 6.66 11.31 -9.14
N LEU A 263 5.45 10.86 -9.52
CA LEU A 263 5.22 10.09 -10.76
C LEU A 263 5.60 10.89 -12.01
N GLU A 264 5.25 12.19 -12.06
CA GLU A 264 5.67 13.04 -13.17
C GLU A 264 7.20 13.20 -13.23
N GLN A 265 7.84 13.36 -12.07
CA GLN A 265 9.31 13.46 -11.98
C GLN A 265 10.01 12.14 -12.33
N LEU A 266 9.37 10.99 -12.13
CA LEU A 266 9.91 9.67 -12.52
C LEU A 266 10.06 9.50 -14.03
N ARG A 267 9.45 10.34 -14.85
CA ARG A 267 9.70 10.39 -16.30
C ARG A 267 11.16 10.66 -16.65
N ARG A 268 11.91 11.28 -15.73
CA ARG A 268 13.32 11.61 -15.89
C ARG A 268 14.13 11.08 -14.70
N PRO A 269 14.35 9.76 -14.61
CA PRO A 269 15.10 9.17 -13.50
C PRO A 269 16.57 9.59 -13.57
N ALA A 270 17.01 10.45 -12.63
CA ALA A 270 18.37 10.99 -12.65
C ALA A 270 19.40 10.04 -12.01
N SER A 271 19.05 9.32 -10.92
CA SER A 271 19.97 8.44 -10.22
C SER A 271 20.25 7.14 -10.97
N ALA A 272 21.46 6.60 -10.84
CA ALA A 272 21.85 5.32 -11.42
C ALA A 272 20.96 4.19 -10.86
N GLY A 273 20.75 4.15 -9.55
CA GLY A 273 19.93 3.13 -8.90
C GLY A 273 18.50 3.09 -9.40
N LEU A 274 17.85 4.25 -9.53
CA LEU A 274 16.47 4.31 -10.02
C LEU A 274 16.36 3.86 -11.48
N ARG A 275 17.31 4.26 -12.35
CA ARG A 275 17.35 3.77 -13.75
C ARG A 275 17.52 2.25 -13.82
N SER A 276 18.45 1.70 -13.05
CA SER A 276 18.70 0.25 -13.01
C SER A 276 17.49 -0.52 -12.50
N LEU A 277 16.80 -0.01 -11.46
CA LEU A 277 15.59 -0.64 -10.92
C LEU A 277 14.43 -0.61 -11.94
N LEU A 278 14.22 0.50 -12.63
CA LEU A 278 13.20 0.60 -13.68
C LEU A 278 13.52 -0.37 -14.85
N GLN A 279 14.78 -0.50 -15.22
CA GLN A 279 15.22 -1.40 -16.29
C GLN A 279 14.91 -2.87 -15.94
N VAL A 280 15.30 -3.37 -14.76
CA VAL A 280 14.99 -4.76 -14.34
C VAL A 280 13.49 -4.98 -14.16
N ALA A 281 12.74 -3.94 -13.77
CA ALA A 281 11.29 -3.98 -13.72
C ALA A 281 10.63 -3.91 -15.11
N LYS A 282 11.42 -3.76 -16.19
CA LYS A 282 10.92 -3.60 -17.57
C LYS A 282 9.96 -2.43 -17.73
N LEU A 283 10.25 -1.33 -17.03
CA LEU A 283 9.51 -0.07 -17.09
C LEU A 283 10.31 0.95 -17.87
N ASP A 284 9.69 1.56 -18.86
CA ASP A 284 10.29 2.63 -19.66
C ASP A 284 9.41 3.89 -19.58
N PRO A 285 9.75 4.84 -18.68
CA PRO A 285 8.98 6.05 -18.49
C PRO A 285 9.05 7.01 -19.70
N ALA A 286 9.97 6.78 -20.63
CA ALA A 286 10.03 7.55 -21.89
C ALA A 286 8.94 7.10 -22.89
N ARG A 287 8.55 5.82 -22.84
CA ARG A 287 7.48 5.29 -23.70
C ARG A 287 6.08 5.58 -23.19
N ARG A 288 5.87 5.49 -21.86
CA ARG A 288 4.62 5.84 -21.22
C ARG A 288 4.85 6.35 -19.80
N PRO A 289 3.96 7.22 -19.28
CA PRO A 289 3.98 7.60 -17.87
C PRO A 289 3.86 6.37 -16.96
N LEU A 290 4.56 6.40 -15.84
CA LEU A 290 4.36 5.41 -14.78
C LEU A 290 3.09 5.73 -14.00
N THR A 291 2.44 4.68 -13.52
CA THR A 291 1.23 4.77 -12.70
C THR A 291 1.53 4.35 -11.25
N ALA A 292 0.64 4.67 -10.31
CA ALA A 292 0.73 4.14 -8.95
C ALA A 292 0.74 2.60 -8.95
N THR A 293 0.00 1.96 -9.85
CA THR A 293 0.00 0.49 -10.05
C THR A 293 1.39 -0.03 -10.42
N ASP A 294 2.14 0.66 -11.28
CA ASP A 294 3.53 0.27 -11.59
C ASP A 294 4.42 0.34 -10.34
N LEU A 295 4.26 1.38 -9.51
CA LEU A 295 5.00 1.51 -8.26
C LEU A 295 4.62 0.39 -7.29
N ALA A 296 3.33 0.17 -7.05
CA ALA A 296 2.83 -0.81 -6.08
C ALA A 296 3.18 -2.26 -6.45
N PHE A 297 3.10 -2.62 -7.74
CA PHE A 297 3.18 -4.03 -8.16
C PHE A 297 4.46 -4.39 -8.91
N ARG A 298 5.26 -3.42 -9.34
CA ARG A 298 6.50 -3.68 -10.09
C ARG A 298 7.74 -3.14 -9.41
N ILE A 299 7.67 -1.99 -8.74
CA ILE A 299 8.83 -1.37 -8.06
C ILE A 299 8.89 -1.80 -6.59
N ALA A 300 7.86 -1.49 -5.81
CA ALA A 300 7.83 -1.75 -4.36
C ALA A 300 8.10 -3.23 -3.99
N PRO A 301 7.57 -4.25 -4.72
CA PRO A 301 7.86 -5.64 -4.38
C PRO A 301 9.34 -6.03 -4.50
N ARG A 302 10.11 -5.41 -5.41
CA ARG A 302 11.55 -5.64 -5.55
C ARG A 302 12.33 -5.06 -4.38
N ILE A 303 11.97 -3.86 -3.96
CA ILE A 303 12.56 -3.21 -2.78
C ILE A 303 12.23 -4.01 -1.53
N ASN A 304 10.96 -4.35 -1.31
CA ASN A 304 10.51 -5.14 -0.16
C ASN A 304 11.13 -6.55 -0.10
N ALA A 305 11.54 -7.10 -1.24
CA ALA A 305 12.17 -8.42 -1.27
C ALA A 305 13.51 -8.43 -0.52
N ALA A 306 14.28 -7.34 -0.53
CA ALA A 306 15.50 -7.21 0.25
C ALA A 306 15.24 -7.41 1.75
N GLY A 307 14.30 -6.67 2.34
CA GLY A 307 13.95 -6.79 3.76
C GLY A 307 13.30 -8.14 4.13
N ARG A 308 12.76 -8.88 3.17
CA ARG A 308 12.12 -10.18 3.41
C ARG A 308 13.05 -11.38 3.26
N MET A 309 14.00 -11.30 2.33
CA MET A 309 14.84 -12.43 1.88
C MET A 309 16.32 -12.25 2.22
N ASP A 310 16.79 -11.01 2.43
CA ASP A 310 18.20 -10.68 2.65
C ASP A 310 18.32 -9.41 3.52
N VAL A 311 19.15 -8.46 3.15
CA VAL A 311 19.43 -7.24 3.91
C VAL A 311 18.91 -5.96 3.25
N ALA A 312 18.21 -5.15 4.01
CA ALA A 312 17.62 -3.90 3.54
C ALA A 312 18.65 -2.80 3.19
N SER A 313 19.88 -2.88 3.72
CA SER A 313 20.97 -1.93 3.41
C SER A 313 21.33 -1.87 1.92
N ASP A 314 21.13 -2.96 1.16
CA ASP A 314 21.33 -2.98 -0.28
C ASP A 314 20.43 -1.99 -1.03
N VAL A 315 19.23 -1.75 -0.50
CA VAL A 315 18.30 -0.74 -1.05
C VAL A 315 18.85 0.67 -0.84
N VAL A 316 19.37 0.94 0.35
CA VAL A 316 19.97 2.25 0.65
C VAL A 316 21.18 2.47 -0.25
N GLU A 317 22.05 1.45 -0.38
CA GLU A 317 23.22 1.51 -1.28
C GLU A 317 22.80 1.75 -2.73
N LEU A 318 21.80 1.00 -3.24
CA LEU A 318 21.28 1.16 -4.61
C LEU A 318 20.93 2.61 -4.94
N PHE A 319 20.23 3.29 -4.02
CA PHE A 319 19.73 4.64 -4.29
C PHE A 319 20.75 5.75 -3.97
N THR A 320 21.80 5.45 -3.21
CA THR A 320 22.84 6.43 -2.84
C THR A 320 24.12 6.28 -3.68
N THR A 321 24.38 5.13 -4.28
CA THR A 321 25.57 4.94 -5.13
C THR A 321 25.53 5.81 -6.38
N ARG A 322 26.70 6.30 -6.77
CA ARG A 322 26.92 7.02 -8.04
C ARG A 322 27.51 6.11 -9.13
N ASP A 323 27.97 4.92 -8.75
CA ASP A 323 28.52 3.92 -9.67
C ASP A 323 27.36 3.18 -10.39
N ALA A 324 27.30 3.32 -11.71
CA ALA A 324 26.26 2.71 -12.53
C ALA A 324 26.40 1.18 -12.60
N ALA A 325 27.62 0.63 -12.57
CA ALA A 325 27.83 -0.81 -12.57
C ALA A 325 27.32 -1.42 -11.25
N ARG A 326 27.71 -0.82 -10.12
CA ARG A 326 27.23 -1.23 -8.80
C ARG A 326 25.71 -1.13 -8.66
N ALA A 327 25.13 -0.05 -9.17
CA ALA A 327 23.67 0.11 -9.20
C ALA A 327 23.00 -1.01 -10.02
N GLY A 328 23.58 -1.41 -11.14
CA GLY A 328 23.12 -2.52 -11.97
C GLY A 328 23.15 -3.86 -11.24
N GLU A 329 24.24 -4.16 -10.53
CA GLU A 329 24.40 -5.38 -9.71
C GLU A 329 23.32 -5.46 -8.60
N LEU A 330 23.15 -4.37 -7.86
CA LEU A 330 22.17 -4.28 -6.77
C LEU A 330 20.73 -4.43 -7.31
N ALA A 331 20.38 -3.74 -8.38
CA ALA A 331 19.06 -3.86 -8.99
C ALA A 331 18.78 -5.29 -9.48
N ALA A 332 19.78 -5.95 -10.11
CA ALA A 332 19.66 -7.36 -10.51
C ALA A 332 19.52 -8.30 -9.31
N LYS A 333 20.21 -8.02 -8.19
CA LYS A 333 20.04 -8.75 -6.93
C LYS A 333 18.61 -8.63 -6.41
N LEU A 334 18.05 -7.42 -6.36
CA LEU A 334 16.67 -7.18 -5.90
C LEU A 334 15.63 -7.89 -6.79
N ASP A 335 15.81 -7.89 -8.10
CA ASP A 335 14.92 -8.60 -9.04
C ASP A 335 14.98 -10.12 -8.84
N ARG A 336 16.17 -10.68 -8.60
CA ARG A 336 16.35 -12.10 -8.27
C ARG A 336 15.64 -12.45 -6.95
N LEU A 337 15.88 -11.68 -5.87
CA LEU A 337 15.25 -11.89 -4.56
C LEU A 337 13.72 -11.81 -4.67
N ASN A 338 13.18 -10.88 -5.45
CA ASN A 338 11.76 -10.80 -5.70
C ASN A 338 11.22 -12.02 -6.46
N SER A 339 11.99 -12.54 -7.42
CA SER A 339 11.62 -13.76 -8.17
C SER A 339 11.62 -15.00 -7.26
N GLU A 340 12.64 -15.14 -6.42
CA GLU A 340 12.73 -16.21 -5.40
C GLU A 340 11.57 -16.14 -4.40
N ARG A 341 11.25 -14.93 -3.93
CA ARG A 341 10.09 -14.72 -3.06
C ARG A 341 8.78 -15.12 -3.75
N GLN A 342 8.56 -14.75 -5.03
CA GLN A 342 7.36 -15.12 -5.78
C GLN A 342 7.24 -16.63 -5.98
N GLN A 343 8.35 -17.32 -6.25
CA GLN A 343 8.37 -18.78 -6.39
C GLN A 343 8.04 -19.46 -5.07
N ALA A 344 8.64 -19.02 -3.97
CA ALA A 344 8.34 -19.54 -2.65
C ALA A 344 6.88 -19.26 -2.24
N GLU A 345 6.37 -18.05 -2.49
CA GLU A 345 4.96 -17.68 -2.27
C GLU A 345 4.01 -18.61 -3.04
N ALA A 346 4.29 -18.85 -4.32
CA ALA A 346 3.45 -19.71 -5.16
C ALA A 346 3.44 -21.16 -4.67
N ALA A 347 4.61 -21.72 -4.33
CA ALA A 347 4.72 -23.08 -3.83
C ALA A 347 3.99 -23.26 -2.48
N MET A 348 4.13 -22.30 -1.57
CA MET A 348 3.43 -22.32 -0.28
C MET A 348 1.92 -22.17 -0.46
N LEU A 349 1.48 -21.26 -1.36
CA LEU A 349 0.06 -21.06 -1.64
C LEU A 349 -0.59 -22.31 -2.26
N GLU A 350 0.12 -23.03 -3.12
CA GLU A 350 -0.36 -24.33 -3.67
C GLU A 350 -0.58 -25.37 -2.55
N GLN A 351 0.33 -25.45 -1.58
CA GLN A 351 0.17 -26.32 -0.41
C GLN A 351 -1.04 -25.93 0.43
N ILE A 352 -1.22 -24.63 0.68
CA ILE A 352 -2.37 -24.08 1.40
C ILE A 352 -3.66 -24.44 0.66
N ASP A 353 -3.74 -24.18 -0.64
CA ASP A 353 -4.92 -24.45 -1.47
C ASP A 353 -5.31 -25.91 -1.46
N ARG A 354 -4.34 -26.81 -1.54
CA ARG A 354 -4.58 -28.26 -1.46
C ARG A 354 -5.20 -28.63 -0.10
N ARG A 355 -4.61 -28.17 1.00
CA ARG A 355 -5.13 -28.44 2.34
C ARG A 355 -6.52 -27.86 2.57
N LEU A 356 -6.76 -26.64 2.11
CA LEU A 356 -8.09 -25.99 2.20
C LEU A 356 -9.15 -26.74 1.38
N GLY A 357 -8.76 -27.39 0.28
CA GLY A 357 -9.66 -28.17 -0.58
C GLY A 357 -9.91 -29.60 -0.11
N GLU A 358 -8.94 -30.20 0.55
CA GLU A 358 -8.99 -31.63 0.97
C GLU A 358 -9.55 -31.82 2.40
N ASP A 359 -9.35 -30.85 3.30
CA ASP A 359 -9.75 -30.97 4.70
C ASP A 359 -11.06 -30.20 4.98
N PRO A 360 -12.16 -30.93 5.26
CA PRO A 360 -13.45 -30.33 5.58
C PRO A 360 -13.43 -29.39 6.80
N VAL A 361 -12.48 -29.56 7.73
CA VAL A 361 -12.34 -28.71 8.91
C VAL A 361 -12.08 -27.27 8.50
N PHE A 362 -11.22 -27.03 7.50
CA PHE A 362 -10.97 -25.68 7.00
C PHE A 362 -12.17 -25.09 6.25
N ALA A 363 -12.94 -25.92 5.55
CA ALA A 363 -14.14 -25.45 4.85
C ALA A 363 -15.18 -24.90 5.84
N ALA A 364 -15.30 -25.50 7.03
CA ALA A 364 -16.23 -25.09 8.09
C ALA A 364 -15.66 -24.00 9.02
N SER A 365 -14.34 -23.78 9.04
CA SER A 365 -13.69 -22.84 9.96
C SER A 365 -14.06 -21.38 9.69
N ARG A 366 -14.47 -20.64 10.73
CA ARG A 366 -14.71 -19.19 10.65
C ARG A 366 -13.42 -18.36 10.76
N CYS A 367 -12.36 -18.92 11.35
CA CYS A 367 -11.00 -18.38 11.37
C CYS A 367 -10.04 -19.47 10.91
N ILE A 368 -9.27 -19.21 9.86
CA ILE A 368 -8.34 -20.18 9.27
C ILE A 368 -7.02 -20.07 10.02
N VAL A 369 -6.58 -21.16 10.63
CA VAL A 369 -5.24 -21.28 11.23
C VAL A 369 -4.53 -22.43 10.54
N ILE A 370 -3.53 -22.11 9.72
CA ILE A 370 -2.82 -23.09 8.90
C ILE A 370 -1.31 -22.93 9.08
N GLU A 371 -0.66 -24.05 9.38
CA GLU A 371 0.79 -24.15 9.59
C GLU A 371 1.45 -24.97 8.48
N GLY A 372 2.74 -24.74 8.28
CA GLY A 372 3.56 -25.54 7.39
C GLY A 372 5.01 -25.59 7.84
N ASP A 373 5.60 -26.77 7.67
CA ASP A 373 7.02 -26.98 7.92
C ASP A 373 7.86 -26.44 6.76
N GLY A 374 8.99 -25.80 7.08
CA GLY A 374 9.86 -25.20 6.09
C GLY A 374 9.29 -23.95 5.38
N TRP A 375 8.17 -23.40 5.83
CA TRP A 375 7.64 -22.15 5.27
C TRP A 375 8.50 -20.96 5.66
N HIS A 376 8.75 -20.06 4.69
CA HIS A 376 9.62 -18.92 4.91
C HIS A 376 8.92 -17.81 5.72
N ARG A 377 9.46 -17.48 6.91
CA ARG A 377 8.89 -16.51 7.87
C ARG A 377 8.65 -15.11 7.27
N GLY A 378 9.49 -14.67 6.33
CA GLY A 378 9.34 -13.38 5.65
C GLY A 378 8.14 -13.30 4.69
N ILE A 379 7.52 -14.46 4.34
CA ILE A 379 6.46 -14.56 3.33
C ILE A 379 5.09 -14.85 3.96
N ILE A 380 5.01 -15.48 5.14
CA ILE A 380 3.74 -15.89 5.76
C ILE A 380 2.71 -14.76 5.88
N GLY A 381 3.15 -13.51 6.09
CA GLY A 381 2.25 -12.35 6.14
C GLY A 381 1.57 -12.03 4.79
N ILE A 382 2.26 -12.28 3.67
CA ILE A 382 1.68 -12.15 2.33
C ILE A 382 0.65 -13.27 2.11
N LEU A 383 1.01 -14.48 2.49
CA LEU A 383 0.12 -15.64 2.37
C LEU A 383 -1.16 -15.46 3.20
N ALA A 384 -1.05 -14.95 4.43
CA ALA A 384 -2.21 -14.66 5.26
C ALA A 384 -3.17 -13.69 4.55
N SER A 385 -2.65 -12.63 3.90
CA SER A 385 -3.48 -11.73 3.09
C SER A 385 -4.14 -12.47 1.91
N ARG A 386 -3.40 -13.32 1.18
CA ARG A 386 -3.95 -14.11 0.06
C ARG A 386 -5.06 -15.06 0.49
N VAL A 387 -4.89 -15.71 1.64
CA VAL A 387 -5.91 -16.60 2.22
C VAL A 387 -7.16 -15.79 2.59
N VAL A 388 -7.02 -14.64 3.24
CA VAL A 388 -8.13 -13.75 3.56
C VAL A 388 -8.87 -13.27 2.30
N ASP A 389 -8.15 -12.83 1.29
CA ASP A 389 -8.73 -12.37 0.03
C ASP A 389 -9.56 -13.45 -0.66
N ARG A 390 -9.08 -14.70 -0.62
CA ARG A 390 -9.72 -15.87 -1.24
C ARG A 390 -10.89 -16.42 -0.43
N MET A 391 -10.69 -16.57 0.89
CA MET A 391 -11.65 -17.24 1.76
C MET A 391 -12.64 -16.27 2.41
N ARG A 392 -12.36 -14.96 2.38
CA ARG A 392 -13.16 -13.91 3.03
C ARG A 392 -13.38 -14.16 4.53
N ARG A 393 -12.35 -14.71 5.18
CA ARG A 393 -12.33 -15.05 6.61
C ARG A 393 -11.00 -14.62 7.22
N PRO A 394 -10.94 -14.33 8.53
CA PRO A 394 -9.66 -14.11 9.21
C PRO A 394 -8.75 -15.32 9.02
N ALA A 395 -7.46 -15.08 8.79
CA ALA A 395 -6.50 -16.15 8.55
C ALA A 395 -5.17 -15.90 9.26
N LEU A 396 -4.64 -16.94 9.89
CA LEU A 396 -3.30 -17.02 10.46
C LEU A 396 -2.50 -18.07 9.70
N VAL A 397 -1.36 -17.65 9.17
CA VAL A 397 -0.41 -18.54 8.49
C VAL A 397 0.84 -18.65 9.34
N ILE A 398 1.27 -19.89 9.62
CA ILE A 398 2.29 -20.21 10.61
C ILE A 398 3.43 -21.00 9.96
N ALA A 399 4.66 -20.55 10.14
CA ALA A 399 5.87 -21.28 9.78
C ALA A 399 6.40 -22.02 11.00
N LEU A 400 6.66 -23.32 10.86
CA LEU A 400 7.24 -24.16 11.91
C LEU A 400 8.75 -24.23 11.72
N GLU A 401 9.52 -23.91 12.78
CA GLU A 401 10.98 -23.89 12.74
C GLU A 401 11.56 -24.17 14.14
N GLY A 402 12.34 -25.24 14.30
CA GLY A 402 13.11 -25.51 15.50
C GLY A 402 12.30 -25.67 16.80
N GLY A 403 11.06 -26.16 16.74
CA GLY A 403 10.17 -26.30 17.90
C GLY A 403 9.35 -25.04 18.22
N GLU A 404 9.57 -23.94 17.51
CA GLU A 404 8.80 -22.70 17.57
C GLU A 404 7.90 -22.53 16.33
N ALA A 405 6.75 -21.94 16.52
CA ALA A 405 5.79 -21.58 15.49
C ALA A 405 5.75 -20.07 15.36
N TYR A 406 6.11 -19.55 14.18
CA TYR A 406 6.09 -18.12 13.86
C TYR A 406 4.90 -17.82 12.97
N GLY A 407 3.99 -16.98 13.44
CA GLY A 407 2.74 -16.73 12.75
C GLY A 407 2.56 -15.28 12.31
N SER A 408 1.81 -15.11 11.23
CA SER A 408 1.25 -13.84 10.82
C SER A 408 -0.23 -13.98 10.51
N GLY A 409 -1.05 -13.11 11.09
CA GLY A 409 -2.49 -13.09 10.89
C GLY A 409 -2.94 -11.87 10.10
N ARG A 410 -4.04 -12.05 9.36
CA ARG A 410 -4.79 -11.00 8.68
C ARG A 410 -6.27 -11.18 8.95
N SER A 411 -6.99 -10.07 8.96
CA SER A 411 -8.41 -10.06 9.32
C SER A 411 -9.29 -9.56 8.18
N VAL A 412 -10.60 -9.73 8.37
CA VAL A 412 -11.66 -9.14 7.56
C VAL A 412 -12.30 -7.95 8.31
N PRO A 413 -13.00 -7.03 7.63
CA PRO A 413 -13.77 -5.99 8.30
C PRO A 413 -14.73 -6.58 9.36
N GLY A 414 -14.82 -5.91 10.50
CA GLY A 414 -15.68 -6.34 11.61
C GLY A 414 -15.06 -7.35 12.59
N PHE A 415 -13.91 -7.97 12.27
CA PHE A 415 -13.21 -8.88 13.18
C PHE A 415 -11.92 -8.27 13.72
N HIS A 416 -11.87 -8.01 15.03
CA HIS A 416 -10.71 -7.43 15.70
C HIS A 416 -9.68 -8.51 16.08
N LEU A 417 -8.71 -8.76 15.17
CA LEU A 417 -7.77 -9.87 15.31
C LEU A 417 -6.88 -9.77 16.55
N LEU A 418 -6.42 -8.56 16.93
CA LEU A 418 -5.58 -8.39 18.12
C LEU A 418 -6.34 -8.79 19.39
N HIS A 419 -7.61 -8.40 19.55
CA HIS A 419 -8.41 -8.82 20.71
C HIS A 419 -8.58 -10.35 20.77
N ALA A 420 -8.72 -11.00 19.62
CA ALA A 420 -8.79 -12.46 19.57
C ALA A 420 -7.49 -13.11 20.06
N ILE A 421 -6.33 -12.55 19.71
CA ILE A 421 -5.00 -12.99 20.19
C ILE A 421 -4.84 -12.69 21.67
N GLU A 422 -5.21 -11.51 22.14
CA GLU A 422 -5.17 -11.14 23.57
C GLU A 422 -6.02 -12.05 24.45
N GLY A 423 -7.14 -12.54 23.93
CA GLY A 423 -8.01 -13.52 24.60
C GLY A 423 -7.35 -14.90 24.86
N CYS A 424 -6.18 -15.16 24.27
CA CYS A 424 -5.39 -16.37 24.48
C CYS A 424 -3.88 -16.07 24.63
N LYS A 425 -3.56 -14.92 25.21
CA LYS A 425 -2.18 -14.37 25.33
C LYS A 425 -1.18 -15.33 25.97
N GLU A 426 -1.62 -16.20 26.86
CA GLU A 426 -0.78 -17.19 27.56
C GLU A 426 -0.25 -18.33 26.66
N LEU A 427 -0.74 -18.41 25.43
CA LEU A 427 -0.22 -19.36 24.44
C LEU A 427 1.06 -18.87 23.77
N PHE A 428 1.29 -17.55 23.74
CA PHE A 428 2.33 -16.94 22.94
C PHE A 428 3.60 -16.66 23.74
N THR A 429 4.73 -16.89 23.11
CA THR A 429 6.03 -16.39 23.55
C THR A 429 6.14 -14.88 23.31
N ARG A 430 5.67 -14.41 22.14
CA ARG A 430 5.60 -13.00 21.75
C ARG A 430 4.39 -12.78 20.83
N PHE A 431 3.74 -11.64 20.93
CA PHE A 431 2.73 -11.20 19.97
C PHE A 431 2.63 -9.68 19.92
N GLY A 432 2.09 -9.17 18.81
CA GLY A 432 1.80 -7.76 18.62
C GLY A 432 1.08 -7.50 17.30
N GLY A 433 0.55 -6.31 17.15
CA GLY A 433 -0.15 -5.92 15.92
C GLY A 433 -1.30 -4.94 16.16
N HIS A 434 -2.30 -5.04 15.30
CA HIS A 434 -3.50 -4.19 15.25
C HIS A 434 -4.75 -5.03 14.95
N SER A 435 -5.89 -4.37 14.86
CA SER A 435 -7.18 -5.01 14.54
C SER A 435 -7.14 -5.88 13.26
N HIS A 436 -6.36 -5.48 12.25
CA HIS A 436 -6.34 -6.11 10.93
C HIS A 436 -5.13 -7.01 10.67
N ALA A 437 -4.05 -6.87 11.42
CA ALA A 437 -2.82 -7.63 11.22
C ALA A 437 -2.11 -7.89 12.55
N VAL A 438 -1.66 -9.13 12.74
CA VAL A 438 -0.87 -9.54 13.91
C VAL A 438 0.35 -10.35 13.49
N GLY A 439 1.42 -10.25 14.29
CA GLY A 439 2.58 -11.13 14.25
C GLY A 439 2.75 -11.79 15.61
N PHE A 440 3.18 -13.05 15.64
CA PHE A 440 3.35 -13.77 16.90
C PHE A 440 4.33 -14.94 16.80
N SER A 441 4.79 -15.41 17.95
CA SER A 441 5.46 -16.70 18.10
C SER A 441 4.90 -17.46 19.30
N LEU A 442 4.89 -18.80 19.19
CA LEU A 442 4.43 -19.72 20.24
C LEU A 442 5.11 -21.08 20.08
N PRO A 443 5.17 -21.91 21.15
CA PRO A 443 5.61 -23.29 21.03
C PRO A 443 4.73 -24.09 20.06
N VAL A 444 5.34 -24.96 19.24
CA VAL A 444 4.63 -25.73 18.19
C VAL A 444 3.45 -26.55 18.76
N GLU A 445 3.62 -27.13 19.95
CA GLU A 445 2.58 -27.92 20.65
C GLU A 445 1.34 -27.10 21.03
N ARG A 446 1.39 -25.77 20.98
CA ARG A 446 0.27 -24.87 21.28
C ARG A 446 -0.57 -24.49 20.05
N VAL A 447 -0.13 -24.87 18.84
CA VAL A 447 -0.82 -24.45 17.59
C VAL A 447 -2.25 -25.00 17.53
N ASP A 448 -2.48 -26.24 17.93
CA ASP A 448 -3.84 -26.83 17.92
C ASP A 448 -4.76 -26.17 18.95
N GLU A 449 -4.23 -25.78 20.10
CA GLU A 449 -5.00 -25.03 21.09
C GLU A 449 -5.37 -23.63 20.57
N LEU A 450 -4.43 -22.96 19.94
CA LEU A 450 -4.66 -21.67 19.28
C LEU A 450 -5.79 -21.78 18.24
N ARG A 451 -5.74 -22.80 17.37
CA ARG A 451 -6.76 -23.06 16.35
C ARG A 451 -8.15 -23.20 16.98
N ARG A 452 -8.29 -24.01 18.03
CA ARG A 452 -9.57 -24.21 18.71
C ARG A 452 -10.11 -22.94 19.34
N ARG A 453 -9.26 -22.16 20.02
CA ARG A 453 -9.67 -20.92 20.68
C ARG A 453 -10.06 -19.83 19.69
N LEU A 454 -9.30 -19.66 18.62
CA LEU A 454 -9.63 -18.67 17.59
C LEU A 454 -10.90 -19.04 16.82
N GLN A 455 -11.14 -20.35 16.61
CA GLN A 455 -12.40 -20.81 16.02
C GLN A 455 -13.58 -20.45 16.93
N ALA A 456 -13.51 -20.76 18.22
CA ALA A 456 -14.56 -20.44 19.19
C ALA A 456 -14.79 -18.90 19.30
N TRP A 457 -13.71 -18.12 19.28
CA TRP A 457 -13.81 -16.66 19.26
C TRP A 457 -14.50 -16.16 17.99
N ALA A 458 -14.13 -16.70 16.83
CA ALA A 458 -14.69 -16.30 15.54
C ALA A 458 -16.17 -16.67 15.41
N GLU A 459 -16.64 -17.78 15.99
CA GLU A 459 -18.06 -18.15 16.03
C GLU A 459 -18.94 -17.08 16.71
N LEU A 460 -18.36 -16.39 17.70
CA LEU A 460 -19.08 -15.34 18.46
C LEU A 460 -18.97 -13.94 17.84
N HIS A 461 -17.92 -13.69 17.02
CA HIS A 461 -17.57 -12.33 16.63
C HIS A 461 -17.45 -12.11 15.12
N VAL A 462 -17.50 -13.15 14.29
CA VAL A 462 -17.53 -13.00 12.83
C VAL A 462 -18.99 -12.92 12.37
N GLU A 463 -19.41 -11.75 11.97
CA GLU A 463 -20.70 -11.58 11.29
C GLU A 463 -20.56 -12.05 9.83
N GLU A 464 -21.49 -12.87 9.37
CA GLU A 464 -21.62 -13.19 7.95
C GLU A 464 -22.23 -11.99 7.20
N ALA A 465 -21.42 -10.98 6.94
CA ALA A 465 -21.85 -9.91 6.07
C ALA A 465 -21.92 -10.43 4.63
N ALA A 466 -23.06 -10.25 3.99
CA ALA A 466 -23.17 -10.52 2.57
C ALA A 466 -22.12 -9.67 1.81
N PRO A 467 -21.36 -10.26 0.87
CA PRO A 467 -20.35 -9.52 0.15
C PRO A 467 -20.97 -8.31 -0.54
N SER A 468 -20.45 -7.13 -0.24
CA SER A 468 -20.88 -5.87 -0.84
C SER A 468 -19.75 -5.28 -1.69
N MET A 469 -20.13 -4.64 -2.79
CA MET A 469 -19.22 -3.90 -3.67
C MET A 469 -19.61 -2.43 -3.62
N LEU A 470 -18.64 -1.58 -3.27
CA LEU A 470 -18.82 -0.13 -3.37
C LEU A 470 -18.79 0.26 -4.84
N CYS A 471 -19.87 0.81 -5.33
CA CYS A 471 -19.97 1.45 -6.64
C CYS A 471 -20.10 2.95 -6.42
N HIS A 472 -19.34 3.75 -7.15
CA HIS A 472 -19.18 5.17 -6.82
C HIS A 472 -20.26 6.06 -7.44
N ALA A 473 -20.81 5.70 -8.60
CA ALA A 473 -21.88 6.46 -9.24
C ALA A 473 -22.68 5.62 -10.24
N VAL A 474 -23.87 6.09 -10.60
CA VAL A 474 -24.62 5.56 -11.73
C VAL A 474 -24.19 6.34 -12.97
N LEU A 475 -23.65 5.63 -13.97
CA LEU A 475 -23.24 6.21 -15.25
C LEU A 475 -23.84 5.36 -16.40
N PRO A 476 -24.94 5.82 -17.03
CA PRO A 476 -25.49 5.18 -18.22
C PRO A 476 -24.47 5.17 -19.37
N LEU A 477 -24.48 4.09 -20.18
CA LEU A 477 -23.48 3.91 -21.25
C LEU A 477 -23.55 5.00 -22.32
N ASP A 478 -24.71 5.60 -22.55
CA ASP A 478 -24.93 6.70 -23.52
C ASP A 478 -24.38 8.05 -23.03
N GLN A 479 -24.02 8.17 -21.75
CA GLN A 479 -23.38 9.36 -21.19
C GLN A 479 -21.84 9.28 -21.17
N ILE A 480 -21.28 8.15 -21.55
CA ILE A 480 -19.82 7.99 -21.67
C ILE A 480 -19.32 8.76 -22.90
N THR A 481 -18.41 9.69 -22.65
CA THR A 481 -17.76 10.49 -23.69
C THR A 481 -16.25 10.61 -23.43
N GLU A 482 -15.46 10.87 -24.47
CA GLU A 482 -14.03 11.15 -24.36
C GLU A 482 -13.76 12.34 -23.43
N ALA A 483 -14.62 13.36 -23.45
CA ALA A 483 -14.50 14.51 -22.56
C ALA A 483 -14.68 14.09 -21.09
N LEU A 484 -15.65 13.23 -20.78
CA LEU A 484 -15.81 12.70 -19.43
C LEU A 484 -14.60 11.86 -19.02
N PHE A 485 -14.12 10.98 -19.91
CA PHE A 485 -12.95 10.16 -19.61
C PHE A 485 -11.70 11.01 -19.34
N SER A 486 -11.50 12.09 -20.08
CA SER A 486 -10.42 13.04 -19.82
C SER A 486 -10.50 13.68 -18.44
N TRP A 487 -11.69 13.91 -17.91
CA TRP A 487 -11.90 14.35 -16.53
C TRP A 487 -11.59 13.26 -15.52
N LEU A 488 -12.03 12.03 -15.77
CA LEU A 488 -11.75 10.89 -14.87
C LEU A 488 -10.26 10.60 -14.76
N ARG A 489 -9.49 10.75 -15.84
CA ARG A 489 -8.02 10.63 -15.80
C ARG A 489 -7.33 11.65 -14.88
N ARG A 490 -7.92 12.81 -14.63
CA ARG A 490 -7.38 13.80 -13.67
C ARG A 490 -7.54 13.36 -12.22
N LEU A 491 -8.32 12.30 -11.94
CA LEU A 491 -8.36 11.69 -10.63
C LEU A 491 -7.10 10.88 -10.32
N GLU A 492 -6.29 10.52 -11.31
CA GLU A 492 -5.00 9.87 -11.09
C GLU A 492 -4.04 10.75 -10.28
N PRO A 493 -3.12 10.16 -9.47
CA PRO A 493 -2.92 8.73 -9.24
C PRO A 493 -4.01 8.11 -8.38
N LEU A 494 -4.44 6.90 -8.79
CA LEU A 494 -5.43 6.10 -8.07
C LEU A 494 -4.73 5.15 -7.09
N GLY A 495 -5.38 4.87 -5.97
CA GLY A 495 -4.87 4.00 -4.91
C GLY A 495 -5.72 4.08 -3.66
N ASN A 496 -5.16 3.75 -2.50
CA ASN A 496 -5.91 3.79 -1.24
C ASN A 496 -6.50 5.19 -0.98
N GLY A 497 -7.76 5.26 -0.57
CA GLY A 497 -8.50 6.52 -0.32
C GLY A 497 -8.86 7.32 -1.58
N ASN A 498 -8.31 6.93 -2.75
CA ASN A 498 -8.67 7.46 -4.06
C ASN A 498 -8.79 6.29 -5.04
N GLU A 499 -9.73 5.42 -4.77
CA GLU A 499 -9.97 4.20 -5.53
C GLU A 499 -10.42 4.52 -6.95
N GLU A 500 -10.16 3.58 -7.85
CA GLU A 500 -10.65 3.64 -9.22
C GLU A 500 -12.17 3.57 -9.24
N PRO A 501 -12.86 4.54 -9.88
CA PRO A 501 -14.31 4.57 -9.88
C PRO A 501 -14.93 3.34 -10.53
N ILE A 502 -15.88 2.71 -9.84
CA ILE A 502 -16.76 1.68 -10.37
C ILE A 502 -18.13 2.32 -10.60
N PHE A 503 -18.62 2.23 -11.82
CA PHE A 503 -19.89 2.79 -12.24
C PHE A 503 -20.94 1.70 -12.40
N ILE A 504 -22.23 2.05 -12.28
CA ILE A 504 -23.35 1.15 -12.56
C ILE A 504 -24.11 1.64 -13.78
N ALA A 505 -24.40 0.71 -14.70
CA ALA A 505 -25.40 0.90 -15.75
C ALA A 505 -26.51 -0.16 -15.62
N TYR A 506 -27.75 0.30 -15.59
CA TYR A 506 -28.92 -0.57 -15.46
C TYR A 506 -29.54 -0.89 -16.83
N ASN A 507 -30.15 -2.09 -16.95
CA ASN A 507 -30.92 -2.51 -18.14
C ASN A 507 -30.08 -2.43 -19.44
N VAL A 508 -28.88 -2.97 -19.37
CA VAL A 508 -27.95 -3.06 -20.49
C VAL A 508 -28.16 -4.37 -21.24
N ARG A 509 -28.22 -4.33 -22.57
CA ARG A 509 -28.46 -5.51 -23.41
C ARG A 509 -27.16 -6.02 -24.04
N LEU A 510 -26.99 -7.32 -24.05
CA LEU A 510 -25.96 -7.99 -24.87
C LEU A 510 -26.38 -7.94 -26.34
N THR A 511 -25.57 -7.28 -27.17
CA THR A 511 -25.88 -7.07 -28.61
C THR A 511 -25.28 -8.13 -29.52
N ALA A 512 -24.32 -8.90 -29.02
CA ALA A 512 -23.65 -9.97 -29.73
C ALA A 512 -23.46 -11.21 -28.83
N PRO A 513 -23.19 -12.39 -29.40
CA PRO A 513 -22.80 -13.57 -28.64
C PRO A 513 -21.58 -13.31 -27.77
N VAL A 514 -21.50 -13.99 -26.62
CA VAL A 514 -20.32 -13.92 -25.71
C VAL A 514 -19.10 -14.43 -26.46
N ARG A 515 -18.03 -13.64 -26.48
CA ARG A 515 -16.75 -14.02 -27.09
C ARG A 515 -15.76 -14.43 -26.00
N PRO A 516 -15.34 -15.71 -25.94
CA PRO A 516 -14.31 -16.15 -25.00
C PRO A 516 -12.93 -15.62 -25.41
N ILE A 517 -12.09 -15.33 -24.39
CA ILE A 517 -10.68 -14.95 -24.53
C ILE A 517 -9.86 -15.89 -23.64
N LYS A 518 -8.99 -16.72 -24.25
CA LYS A 518 -8.08 -17.66 -23.54
C LYS A 518 -8.78 -18.47 -22.44
N ASP A 519 -9.86 -19.13 -22.73
CA ASP A 519 -10.62 -20.06 -21.86
C ASP A 519 -11.08 -19.51 -20.49
N ARG A 520 -10.53 -18.41 -20.01
CA ARG A 520 -10.81 -17.85 -18.69
C ARG A 520 -11.55 -16.52 -18.73
N HIS A 521 -11.38 -15.74 -19.77
CA HIS A 521 -11.88 -14.37 -19.89
C HIS A 521 -12.97 -14.28 -20.93
N VAL A 522 -13.74 -13.20 -20.92
CA VAL A 522 -14.79 -12.94 -21.91
C VAL A 522 -14.75 -11.50 -22.40
N CYS A 523 -15.21 -11.29 -23.61
CA CYS A 523 -15.56 -9.99 -24.14
C CYS A 523 -17.05 -9.99 -24.48
N LEU A 524 -17.79 -9.06 -23.90
CA LEU A 524 -19.20 -8.82 -24.15
C LEU A 524 -19.35 -7.56 -25.00
N GLN A 525 -20.41 -7.54 -25.83
CA GLN A 525 -20.85 -6.33 -26.52
C GLN A 525 -22.12 -5.83 -25.85
N LEU A 526 -22.05 -4.66 -25.21
CA LEU A 526 -23.10 -4.12 -24.37
C LEU A 526 -23.65 -2.82 -24.96
N ALA A 527 -24.98 -2.68 -25.02
CA ALA A 527 -25.62 -1.42 -25.40
C ALA A 527 -26.78 -1.10 -24.44
N GLN A 528 -27.05 0.19 -24.26
CA GLN A 528 -28.14 0.70 -23.46
C GLN A 528 -29.08 1.57 -24.31
N GLY A 529 -30.39 1.37 -24.16
CA GLY A 529 -31.38 2.03 -24.99
C GLY A 529 -31.53 1.42 -26.38
N ALA A 530 -32.53 1.88 -27.15
CA ALA A 530 -32.91 1.30 -28.46
C ALA A 530 -31.92 1.67 -29.59
N ARG A 531 -31.13 2.73 -29.44
CA ARG A 531 -30.16 3.24 -30.41
C ARG A 531 -28.79 3.53 -29.80
N GLY A 532 -28.51 2.97 -28.63
CA GLY A 532 -27.24 3.20 -27.91
C GLY A 532 -26.04 2.60 -28.69
N ALA A 533 -24.89 3.26 -28.59
CA ALA A 533 -23.64 2.72 -29.08
C ALA A 533 -23.32 1.39 -28.36
N SER A 534 -22.73 0.45 -29.11
CA SER A 534 -22.26 -0.81 -28.53
C SER A 534 -20.87 -0.64 -27.94
N TRP A 535 -20.71 -1.03 -26.68
CA TRP A 535 -19.48 -0.95 -25.93
C TRP A 535 -18.83 -2.32 -25.78
N SER A 536 -17.54 -2.41 -26.03
CA SER A 536 -16.73 -3.58 -25.69
C SER A 536 -16.53 -3.63 -24.18
N ALA A 537 -16.86 -4.76 -23.54
CA ALA A 537 -16.75 -4.96 -22.11
C ALA A 537 -15.93 -6.22 -21.82
N LEU A 538 -14.78 -6.06 -21.16
CA LEU A 538 -13.87 -7.15 -20.82
C LEU A 538 -14.18 -7.69 -19.42
N GLY A 539 -14.38 -8.99 -19.32
CA GLY A 539 -14.52 -9.72 -18.06
C GLY A 539 -13.31 -10.62 -17.82
N TRP A 540 -12.42 -10.20 -16.94
CA TRP A 540 -11.25 -10.99 -16.55
C TRP A 540 -11.65 -12.11 -15.61
N ASP A 541 -11.35 -13.39 -15.95
CA ASP A 541 -11.74 -14.60 -15.21
C ASP A 541 -13.27 -14.83 -15.10
N TRP A 542 -14.02 -14.29 -16.06
CA TRP A 542 -15.49 -14.31 -16.07
C TRP A 542 -16.12 -15.47 -16.88
N ALA A 543 -15.33 -16.30 -17.57
CA ALA A 543 -15.86 -17.32 -18.46
C ALA A 543 -16.83 -18.30 -17.75
N ALA A 544 -16.41 -18.85 -16.60
CA ALA A 544 -17.24 -19.77 -15.82
C ALA A 544 -18.52 -19.11 -15.30
N ARG A 545 -18.42 -17.84 -14.86
CA ARG A 545 -19.56 -17.09 -14.31
C ARG A 545 -20.59 -16.73 -15.39
N VAL A 546 -20.13 -16.30 -16.57
CA VAL A 546 -21.00 -16.01 -17.72
C VAL A 546 -21.73 -17.27 -18.19
N GLN A 547 -21.04 -18.41 -18.20
CA GLN A 547 -21.66 -19.71 -18.52
C GLN A 547 -22.71 -20.09 -17.47
N ALA A 548 -22.40 -19.95 -16.18
CA ALA A 548 -23.35 -20.25 -15.09
C ALA A 548 -24.59 -19.36 -15.12
N LEU A 549 -24.46 -18.09 -15.53
CA LEU A 549 -25.57 -17.16 -15.72
C LEU A 549 -26.36 -17.41 -17.02
N GLY A 550 -25.90 -18.28 -17.90
CA GLY A 550 -26.57 -18.59 -19.18
C GLY A 550 -26.70 -17.37 -20.09
N LEU A 551 -25.75 -16.42 -20.06
CA LEU A 551 -25.82 -15.20 -20.85
C LEU A 551 -25.69 -15.48 -22.34
N GLN A 552 -26.62 -14.93 -23.12
CA GLN A 552 -26.64 -15.03 -24.56
C GLN A 552 -26.99 -13.68 -25.19
N GLN A 553 -26.83 -13.58 -26.50
CA GLN A 553 -27.26 -12.39 -27.25
C GLN A 553 -28.73 -12.08 -26.94
N GLY A 554 -29.02 -10.83 -26.60
CA GLY A 554 -30.37 -10.39 -26.22
C GLY A 554 -30.59 -10.36 -24.69
N SER A 555 -29.76 -11.04 -23.89
CA SER A 555 -29.85 -10.97 -22.43
C SER A 555 -29.76 -9.51 -21.93
N VAL A 556 -30.61 -9.18 -20.95
CA VAL A 556 -30.61 -7.86 -20.29
C VAL A 556 -29.98 -8.02 -18.91
N VAL A 557 -29.03 -7.16 -18.60
CA VAL A 557 -28.24 -7.22 -17.38
C VAL A 557 -28.11 -5.83 -16.74
N HIS A 558 -27.81 -5.80 -15.44
CA HIS A 558 -27.20 -4.66 -14.79
C HIS A 558 -25.71 -4.91 -14.72
N VAL A 559 -24.88 -3.91 -15.00
CA VAL A 559 -23.42 -4.06 -15.01
C VAL A 559 -22.76 -3.01 -14.11
N ALA A 560 -21.87 -3.48 -13.23
CA ALA A 560 -20.90 -2.64 -12.54
C ALA A 560 -19.58 -2.70 -13.32
N TYR A 561 -19.03 -1.54 -13.68
CA TYR A 561 -17.91 -1.48 -14.61
C TYR A 561 -16.95 -0.35 -14.28
N LYS A 562 -15.70 -0.51 -14.72
CA LYS A 562 -14.69 0.53 -14.81
C LYS A 562 -14.52 0.97 -16.25
N LEU A 563 -14.15 2.23 -16.46
CA LEU A 563 -13.90 2.78 -17.78
C LEU A 563 -12.40 2.77 -18.06
N ARG A 564 -12.00 2.14 -19.16
CA ARG A 564 -10.60 1.96 -19.56
C ARG A 564 -10.32 2.54 -20.93
N GLU A 565 -9.06 2.87 -21.18
CA GLU A 565 -8.55 3.17 -22.50
C GLU A 565 -7.83 1.93 -23.07
N ASN A 566 -8.28 1.46 -24.20
CA ASN A 566 -7.60 0.41 -24.95
C ASN A 566 -6.55 1.04 -25.87
N ALA A 567 -5.29 0.82 -25.55
CA ALA A 567 -4.17 1.37 -26.31
C ALA A 567 -3.85 0.61 -27.62
N HIS A 568 -4.72 -0.32 -28.07
CA HIS A 568 -4.47 -1.06 -29.31
C HIS A 568 -4.57 -0.14 -30.54
N PRO A 569 -3.56 -0.14 -31.45
CA PRO A 569 -3.51 0.83 -32.57
C PRO A 569 -4.71 0.79 -33.51
N GLU A 570 -5.31 -0.40 -33.72
CA GLU A 570 -6.41 -0.59 -34.67
C GLU A 570 -7.79 -0.67 -34.02
N PHE A 571 -7.84 -1.10 -32.75
CA PHE A 571 -9.08 -1.32 -31.99
C PHE A 571 -9.12 -0.47 -30.73
N GLY A 572 -8.31 0.59 -30.69
CA GLY A 572 -8.21 1.51 -29.57
C GLY A 572 -9.49 2.31 -29.35
N GLY A 573 -9.57 2.93 -28.19
CA GLY A 573 -10.71 3.73 -27.75
C GLY A 573 -11.12 3.39 -26.34
N LEU A 574 -12.26 3.87 -25.92
CA LEU A 574 -12.79 3.57 -24.59
C LEU A 574 -13.45 2.17 -24.59
N GLU A 575 -13.17 1.42 -23.54
CA GLU A 575 -13.80 0.12 -23.28
C GLU A 575 -14.19 -0.01 -21.80
N LEU A 576 -15.07 -0.97 -21.52
CA LEU A 576 -15.52 -1.27 -20.17
C LEU A 576 -14.72 -2.47 -19.63
N GLU A 577 -14.35 -2.42 -18.34
CA GLU A 577 -13.90 -3.59 -17.59
C GLU A 577 -14.98 -3.98 -16.60
N ILE A 578 -15.50 -5.20 -16.71
CA ILE A 578 -16.59 -5.70 -15.88
C ILE A 578 -16.08 -5.95 -14.46
N ALA A 579 -16.62 -5.24 -13.49
CA ALA A 579 -16.39 -5.49 -12.08
C ALA A 579 -17.41 -6.46 -11.49
N ASP A 580 -18.68 -6.33 -11.89
CA ASP A 580 -19.76 -7.25 -11.53
C ASP A 580 -20.91 -7.17 -12.54
N LEU A 581 -21.77 -8.23 -12.58
CA LEU A 581 -22.90 -8.30 -13.49
C LEU A 581 -24.00 -9.16 -12.87
N VAL A 582 -25.24 -8.70 -12.98
CA VAL A 582 -26.45 -9.43 -12.55
C VAL A 582 -27.49 -9.39 -13.68
N ILE A 583 -28.27 -10.47 -13.83
CA ILE A 583 -29.38 -10.50 -14.80
C ILE A 583 -30.43 -9.50 -14.32
N ALA A 584 -30.91 -8.67 -15.24
CA ALA A 584 -32.08 -7.83 -14.96
C ALA A 584 -33.31 -8.73 -14.90
N GLY A 585 -33.95 -8.76 -13.75
CA GLY A 585 -35.14 -9.58 -13.48
C GLY A 585 -36.35 -9.16 -14.30
#